data_dd0124b1d536c38431285ef9eddcf774
#
_entry.id   dd0124b1d536c38431285ef9eddcf774
#
_cell.length_a   1.000
_cell.length_b   1.000
_cell.length_c   1.000
_cell.angle_alpha   90.00
_cell.angle_beta   90.00
_cell.angle_gamma   90.00
#
_symmetry.space_group_name_H-M   'P 1'
#
loop_
_entity.id
_entity.type
_entity.pdbx_description
1 polymer ?
#
loop_
_entity_poly.entity_id
_entity_poly.type
_entity_poly.pdbx_seq_one_letter_code
_entity_poly.pdbx_strand_id
1 'polypeptide(L)'
;MRNYRERVASVWLMFSSRGRAAAAASVFVVSAVVLAAGASTAAAQGTFSLQSSDLRDGAAIGKAQIYDRSGCKGENVSPQLSWRNAPAGTKSFAVTVFDIDAPGPGWWHWAVAAIPPSVTTLPANASASGYLNAIGAMQARNDWGDTGYGGPCPPPGKPHRYIVTVFALNTADLRLGSGRHALMFDHEINTAMLAKASLTVTYQR
;
A
#
# COMPACT_ATOMS: atom_id res chain seq x y z
N MET A 1 -23.20 -46.02 22.07
CA MET A 1 -24.46 -46.79 21.94
C MET A 1 -25.01 -46.62 20.53
N ARG A 2 -25.16 -47.78 19.96
CA ARG A 2 -25.94 -48.25 18.81
C ARG A 2 -25.52 -47.88 17.40
N ASN A 3 -24.93 -48.92 16.82
CA ASN A 3 -24.87 -49.33 15.42
C ASN A 3 -26.21 -49.33 14.73
N TYR A 4 -26.22 -49.07 13.42
CA TYR A 4 -27.11 -49.83 12.51
C TYR A 4 -26.38 -50.08 11.19
N ARG A 5 -26.10 -51.35 10.98
CA ARG A 5 -25.63 -52.00 9.74
C ARG A 5 -26.81 -52.55 8.95
N GLU A 6 -26.55 -52.73 7.65
CA GLU A 6 -27.11 -53.75 6.75
C GLU A 6 -28.47 -53.49 6.10
N ARG A 7 -28.55 -53.59 4.75
CA ARG A 7 -28.77 -54.85 3.96
C ARG A 7 -28.81 -54.53 2.46
N VAL A 8 -27.98 -55.08 1.73
CA VAL A 8 -28.01 -56.08 0.64
C VAL A 8 -29.37 -56.45 0.04
N ALA A 9 -29.51 -56.41 -1.27
CA ALA A 9 -30.18 -57.44 -2.08
C ALA A 9 -29.88 -57.27 -3.59
N SER A 10 -29.25 -58.28 -4.13
CA SER A 10 -29.02 -58.57 -5.54
C SER A 10 -30.29 -59.05 -6.21
N VAL A 11 -30.56 -58.74 -7.47
CA VAL A 11 -31.41 -59.55 -8.37
C VAL A 11 -30.75 -59.66 -9.74
N TRP A 12 -30.38 -60.88 -10.06
CA TRP A 12 -30.01 -61.36 -11.40
C TRP A 12 -31.28 -61.66 -12.18
N LEU A 13 -31.33 -61.25 -13.45
CA LEU A 13 -32.17 -61.91 -14.44
C LEU A 13 -31.46 -61.91 -15.79
N MET A 14 -31.06 -63.11 -16.22
CA MET A 14 -30.66 -63.44 -17.58
C MET A 14 -31.82 -63.41 -18.55
N PHE A 15 -31.67 -62.79 -19.70
CA PHE A 15 -32.36 -63.22 -20.92
C PHE A 15 -31.43 -63.16 -22.11
N SER A 16 -31.18 -64.34 -22.67
CA SER A 16 -30.54 -64.53 -23.95
C SER A 16 -31.54 -64.45 -25.09
N SER A 17 -31.25 -63.69 -26.13
CA SER A 17 -31.82 -63.98 -27.46
C SER A 17 -30.87 -63.52 -28.56
N ARG A 18 -30.61 -64.46 -29.45
CA ARG A 18 -29.80 -64.36 -30.67
C ARG A 18 -30.53 -63.49 -31.71
N GLY A 19 -29.76 -62.65 -32.42
CA GLY A 19 -30.33 -61.99 -33.61
C GLY A 19 -29.37 -61.07 -34.36
N ARG A 20 -28.73 -61.64 -35.43
CA ARG A 20 -28.38 -61.01 -36.71
C ARG A 20 -27.47 -59.75 -36.73
N ALA A 21 -26.30 -59.96 -37.27
CA ALA A 21 -25.36 -58.99 -37.75
C ALA A 21 -25.98 -58.08 -38.84
N ALA A 22 -25.90 -56.79 -38.63
CA ALA A 22 -25.97 -55.77 -39.67
C ALA A 22 -24.78 -54.85 -39.47
N ALA A 23 -23.84 -54.88 -40.43
CA ALA A 23 -22.70 -54.00 -40.45
C ALA A 23 -23.15 -52.57 -40.81
N ALA A 24 -23.21 -51.69 -39.86
CA ALA A 24 -23.36 -50.27 -40.09
C ALA A 24 -21.99 -49.60 -39.91
N ALA A 25 -21.45 -49.08 -41.00
CA ALA A 25 -20.24 -48.32 -41.02
C ALA A 25 -20.51 -46.96 -40.31
N SER A 26 -20.06 -46.85 -39.07
CA SER A 26 -20.14 -45.58 -38.34
C SER A 26 -18.94 -44.71 -38.74
N VAL A 27 -19.22 -43.66 -39.50
CA VAL A 27 -18.24 -42.58 -39.75
C VAL A 27 -18.13 -41.79 -38.48
N PHE A 28 -17.02 -41.96 -37.74
CA PHE A 28 -16.68 -41.10 -36.63
C PHE A 28 -16.15 -39.75 -37.16
N VAL A 29 -16.99 -38.74 -37.17
CA VAL A 29 -16.54 -37.35 -37.33
C VAL A 29 -15.88 -36.95 -36.02
N VAL A 30 -14.56 -36.98 -35.96
CA VAL A 30 -13.79 -36.44 -34.84
C VAL A 30 -13.78 -34.93 -34.98
N SER A 31 -14.73 -34.26 -34.29
CA SER A 31 -14.69 -32.82 -34.15
C SER A 31 -13.55 -32.43 -33.20
N ALA A 32 -12.43 -32.01 -33.74
CA ALA A 32 -11.33 -31.43 -32.97
C ALA A 32 -11.77 -30.07 -32.42
N VAL A 33 -12.20 -30.04 -31.16
CA VAL A 33 -12.39 -28.80 -30.45
C VAL A 33 -11.01 -28.24 -30.13
N VAL A 34 -10.57 -27.25 -30.89
CA VAL A 34 -9.35 -26.50 -30.61
C VAL A 34 -9.69 -25.55 -29.44
N LEU A 35 -9.37 -25.97 -28.22
CA LEU A 35 -9.33 -25.08 -27.07
C LEU A 35 -8.21 -24.06 -27.30
N ALA A 36 -8.53 -22.89 -27.81
CA ALA A 36 -7.62 -21.76 -27.78
C ALA A 36 -7.45 -21.33 -26.31
N ALA A 37 -6.42 -21.86 -25.66
CA ALA A 37 -5.97 -21.37 -24.37
C ALA A 37 -5.49 -19.91 -24.58
N GLY A 38 -6.37 -18.96 -24.30
CA GLY A 38 -6.02 -17.55 -24.23
C GLY A 38 -5.01 -17.36 -23.10
N ALA A 39 -3.73 -17.32 -23.44
CA ALA A 39 -2.69 -16.90 -22.51
C ALA A 39 -2.95 -15.42 -22.19
N SER A 40 -3.66 -15.14 -21.08
CA SER A 40 -3.70 -13.81 -20.50
C SER A 40 -2.27 -13.45 -20.11
N THR A 41 -1.62 -12.64 -20.91
CA THR A 41 -0.36 -12.00 -20.51
C THR A 41 -0.70 -11.07 -19.33
N ALA A 42 -0.47 -11.53 -18.11
CA ALA A 42 -0.43 -10.67 -16.95
C ALA A 42 0.67 -9.63 -17.23
N ALA A 43 0.26 -8.41 -17.57
CA ALA A 43 1.20 -7.30 -17.70
C ALA A 43 1.95 -7.21 -16.38
N ALA A 44 3.28 -7.28 -16.42
CA ALA A 44 4.12 -7.14 -15.23
C ALA A 44 3.79 -5.79 -14.59
N GLN A 45 3.18 -5.83 -13.40
CA GLN A 45 2.86 -4.63 -12.64
C GLN A 45 4.19 -3.95 -12.30
N GLY A 46 4.37 -2.70 -12.73
CA GLY A 46 5.59 -1.96 -12.43
C GLY A 46 5.83 -1.86 -10.92
N THR A 47 7.06 -1.63 -10.49
CA THR A 47 7.43 -1.48 -9.08
C THR A 47 6.69 -0.29 -8.44
N PHE A 48 6.14 -0.50 -7.23
CA PHE A 48 5.55 0.57 -6.44
C PHE A 48 6.57 1.69 -6.24
N SER A 49 6.25 2.92 -6.60
CA SER A 49 7.21 4.02 -6.65
C SER A 49 6.62 5.32 -6.13
N LEU A 50 7.48 6.12 -5.49
CA LEU A 50 7.20 7.46 -4.99
C LEU A 50 7.97 8.49 -5.80
N GLN A 51 7.32 9.62 -6.11
CA GLN A 51 7.89 10.77 -6.80
C GLN A 51 7.40 12.06 -6.14
N SER A 52 8.13 13.14 -6.34
CA SER A 52 7.77 14.48 -5.87
C SER A 52 8.25 15.53 -6.87
N SER A 53 7.48 16.62 -7.03
CA SER A 53 7.93 17.83 -7.71
C SER A 53 8.83 18.69 -6.82
N ASP A 54 8.71 18.54 -5.51
CA ASP A 54 9.35 19.41 -4.51
C ASP A 54 10.62 18.76 -3.92
N LEU A 55 10.72 17.44 -3.99
CA LEU A 55 11.80 16.64 -3.41
C LEU A 55 12.47 15.80 -4.49
N ARG A 56 13.79 15.73 -4.44
CA ARG A 56 14.59 14.87 -5.31
C ARG A 56 15.43 13.92 -4.44
N ASP A 57 15.37 12.63 -4.77
CA ASP A 57 16.14 11.62 -4.04
C ASP A 57 17.63 11.94 -4.00
N GLY A 58 18.24 11.85 -2.81
CA GLY A 58 19.64 12.19 -2.53
C GLY A 58 19.95 13.69 -2.46
N ALA A 59 18.99 14.57 -2.74
CA ALA A 59 19.23 16.02 -2.78
C ALA A 59 18.92 16.71 -1.44
N ALA A 60 19.39 17.95 -1.31
CA ALA A 60 19.00 18.82 -0.20
C ALA A 60 17.55 19.26 -0.34
N ILE A 61 16.84 19.36 0.79
CA ILE A 61 15.46 19.86 0.86
C ILE A 61 15.40 21.37 0.61
N GLY A 62 14.35 21.83 -0.05
CA GLY A 62 14.14 23.24 -0.35
C GLY A 62 13.62 24.03 0.86
N LYS A 63 13.74 25.36 0.80
CA LYS A 63 13.28 26.29 1.85
C LYS A 63 11.80 26.12 2.19
N ALA A 64 10.96 25.83 1.20
CA ALA A 64 9.54 25.65 1.39
C ALA A 64 9.22 24.56 2.43
N GLN A 65 9.95 23.46 2.46
CA GLN A 65 9.72 22.34 3.35
C GLN A 65 10.42 22.44 4.70
N ILE A 66 11.39 23.37 4.87
CA ILE A 66 12.10 23.58 6.12
C ILE A 66 11.16 24.16 7.18
N TYR A 67 11.38 23.81 8.47
CA TYR A 67 10.62 24.30 9.59
C TYR A 67 10.68 25.83 9.73
N ASP A 68 9.59 26.44 10.15
CA ASP A 68 9.44 27.90 10.29
C ASP A 68 9.73 28.44 11.69
N ARG A 69 10.02 27.52 12.65
CA ARG A 69 10.27 27.83 14.07
C ARG A 69 11.60 27.26 14.54
N SER A 70 11.90 27.33 15.83
CA SER A 70 13.10 26.76 16.48
C SER A 70 14.43 27.28 15.90
N GLY A 71 14.45 28.52 15.39
CA GLY A 71 15.61 29.15 14.78
C GLY A 71 15.83 28.79 13.31
N CYS A 72 14.97 27.98 12.72
CA CYS A 72 14.89 27.77 11.28
C CYS A 72 13.96 28.81 10.62
N LYS A 73 14.22 29.12 9.35
CA LYS A 73 13.53 30.17 8.59
C LYS A 73 12.93 29.61 7.30
N GLY A 74 12.34 28.42 7.37
CA GLY A 74 11.60 27.78 6.28
C GLY A 74 10.17 28.30 6.18
N GLU A 75 9.37 27.62 5.37
CA GLU A 75 7.96 27.94 5.13
C GLU A 75 7.03 26.85 5.67
N ASN A 76 7.60 25.74 6.17
CA ASN A 76 6.91 24.61 6.79
C ASN A 76 5.80 24.01 5.92
N VAL A 77 5.97 24.01 4.61
CA VAL A 77 5.04 23.49 3.62
C VAL A 77 5.27 22.00 3.44
N SER A 78 4.28 21.14 3.67
CA SER A 78 4.39 19.73 3.36
C SER A 78 4.59 19.52 1.86
N PRO A 79 5.50 18.60 1.43
CA PRO A 79 5.85 18.44 0.02
C PRO A 79 4.69 17.85 -0.79
N GLN A 80 4.65 18.16 -2.10
CA GLN A 80 3.89 17.41 -3.07
C GLN A 80 4.46 15.99 -3.16
N LEU A 81 3.60 15.00 -3.18
CA LEU A 81 3.96 13.59 -3.32
C LEU A 81 3.04 12.91 -4.32
N SER A 82 3.57 12.01 -5.14
CA SER A 82 2.77 11.17 -6.03
C SER A 82 3.35 9.75 -6.08
N TRP A 83 2.47 8.76 -6.21
CA TRP A 83 2.87 7.35 -6.27
C TRP A 83 2.07 6.59 -7.30
N ARG A 84 2.63 5.46 -7.75
CA ARG A 84 2.03 4.61 -8.78
C ARG A 84 2.39 3.15 -8.56
N ASN A 85 1.68 2.26 -9.25
CA ASN A 85 1.89 0.81 -9.22
C ASN A 85 1.72 0.21 -7.81
N ALA A 86 0.73 0.69 -7.06
CA ALA A 86 0.38 0.08 -5.79
C ALA A 86 -0.01 -1.39 -6.00
N PRO A 87 0.40 -2.31 -5.09
CA PRO A 87 0.07 -3.72 -5.24
C PRO A 87 -1.45 -3.97 -5.17
N ALA A 88 -1.88 -5.06 -5.78
CA ALA A 88 -3.26 -5.52 -5.65
C ALA A 88 -3.61 -5.74 -4.18
N GLY A 89 -4.86 -5.46 -3.80
CA GLY A 89 -5.31 -5.58 -2.40
C GLY A 89 -5.04 -4.34 -1.55
N THR A 90 -4.44 -3.27 -2.12
CA THR A 90 -4.31 -1.99 -1.42
C THR A 90 -5.68 -1.40 -1.09
N LYS A 91 -5.92 -1.12 0.19
CA LYS A 91 -7.18 -0.55 0.71
C LYS A 91 -7.02 0.88 1.21
N SER A 92 -5.81 1.30 1.53
CA SER A 92 -5.46 2.68 1.86
C SER A 92 -3.96 2.92 1.67
N PHE A 93 -3.56 4.19 1.74
CA PHE A 93 -2.16 4.57 1.83
C PHE A 93 -1.87 5.29 3.14
N ALA A 94 -0.58 5.28 3.50
CA ALA A 94 -0.02 6.13 4.52
C ALA A 94 1.25 6.81 4.01
N VAL A 95 1.59 7.95 4.59
CA VAL A 95 2.82 8.71 4.29
C VAL A 95 3.52 9.03 5.58
N THR A 96 4.85 8.88 5.60
CA THR A 96 5.67 9.32 6.73
C THR A 96 6.86 10.14 6.28
N VAL A 97 7.33 11.05 7.15
CA VAL A 97 8.61 11.76 7.04
C VAL A 97 9.34 11.58 8.37
N PHE A 98 10.51 10.95 8.32
CA PHE A 98 11.28 10.57 9.50
C PHE A 98 12.76 10.92 9.35
N ASP A 99 13.34 11.58 10.35
CA ASP A 99 14.77 11.89 10.47
C ASP A 99 15.48 10.75 11.17
N ILE A 100 16.30 10.01 10.43
CA ILE A 100 17.02 8.84 10.95
C ILE A 100 18.34 9.21 11.65
N ASP A 101 18.78 10.44 11.53
CA ASP A 101 20.05 10.93 12.09
C ASP A 101 19.84 11.81 13.34
N ALA A 102 18.60 12.08 13.72
CA ALA A 102 18.28 12.76 14.97
C ALA A 102 18.71 11.93 16.19
N PRO A 103 19.17 12.58 17.28
CA PRO A 103 19.56 11.86 18.50
C PRO A 103 18.45 10.93 19.05
N GLY A 104 18.86 9.80 19.60
CA GLY A 104 17.95 8.80 20.17
C GLY A 104 17.31 7.92 19.08
N PRO A 105 15.98 7.67 19.14
CA PRO A 105 15.30 6.77 18.19
C PRO A 105 15.00 7.43 16.83
N GLY A 106 15.49 8.64 16.55
CA GLY A 106 15.14 9.44 15.40
C GLY A 106 14.04 10.47 15.72
N TRP A 107 13.47 11.13 14.69
CA TRP A 107 12.50 12.21 14.88
C TRP A 107 11.41 12.16 13.81
N TRP A 108 10.16 12.16 14.26
CA TRP A 108 8.98 12.14 13.39
C TRP A 108 8.58 13.54 12.97
N HIS A 109 8.67 13.81 11.68
CA HIS A 109 8.27 15.08 11.07
C HIS A 109 6.82 15.08 10.58
N TRP A 110 6.34 13.91 10.14
CA TRP A 110 4.99 13.76 9.63
C TRP A 110 4.59 12.28 9.58
N ALA A 111 3.33 11.99 9.90
CA ALA A 111 2.70 10.72 9.60
C ALA A 111 1.22 10.96 9.27
N VAL A 112 0.78 10.38 8.16
CA VAL A 112 -0.59 10.42 7.66
C VAL A 112 -1.05 9.01 7.39
N ALA A 113 -2.28 8.69 7.75
CA ALA A 113 -2.88 7.39 7.50
C ALA A 113 -4.32 7.53 6.96
N ALA A 114 -4.92 6.40 6.57
CA ALA A 114 -6.25 6.34 6.00
C ALA A 114 -6.42 7.19 4.72
N ILE A 115 -5.36 7.36 3.92
CA ILE A 115 -5.47 7.98 2.61
C ILE A 115 -6.21 7.01 1.70
N PRO A 116 -7.35 7.40 1.07
CA PRO A 116 -8.15 6.50 0.24
C PRO A 116 -7.35 5.88 -0.92
N PRO A 117 -7.64 4.66 -1.36
CA PRO A 117 -6.89 3.97 -2.42
C PRO A 117 -7.04 4.64 -3.81
N SER A 118 -8.06 5.48 -3.99
CA SER A 118 -8.25 6.31 -5.19
C SER A 118 -7.33 7.52 -5.25
N VAL A 119 -6.71 7.91 -4.12
CA VAL A 119 -5.79 9.04 -4.03
C VAL A 119 -4.37 8.53 -4.25
N THR A 120 -3.72 9.02 -5.29
CA THR A 120 -2.35 8.68 -5.64
C THR A 120 -1.41 9.89 -5.66
N THR A 121 -1.93 11.04 -5.18
CA THR A 121 -1.19 12.30 -5.12
C THR A 121 -1.63 13.10 -3.90
N LEU A 122 -0.69 13.65 -3.16
CA LEU A 122 -0.91 14.71 -2.19
C LEU A 122 -0.35 16.03 -2.77
N PRO A 123 -1.13 17.11 -2.83
CA PRO A 123 -0.62 18.41 -3.25
C PRO A 123 0.40 18.96 -2.25
N ALA A 124 1.22 19.91 -2.68
CA ALA A 124 2.00 20.72 -1.75
C ALA A 124 1.05 21.36 -0.71
N ASN A 125 1.52 21.49 0.53
CA ASN A 125 0.73 21.99 1.64
C ASN A 125 -0.50 21.15 2.03
N ALA A 126 -0.57 19.89 1.63
CA ALA A 126 -1.68 19.00 1.98
C ALA A 126 -1.96 18.94 3.49
N SER A 127 -0.89 19.04 4.31
CA SER A 127 -0.98 18.97 5.77
C SER A 127 -1.78 20.13 6.37
N ALA A 128 -1.59 21.36 5.89
CA ALA A 128 -2.19 22.55 6.49
C ALA A 128 -3.41 23.09 5.73
N SER A 129 -3.60 22.72 4.46
CA SER A 129 -4.65 23.24 3.59
C SER A 129 -6.07 22.73 3.88
N GLY A 130 -6.22 21.75 4.77
CA GLY A 130 -7.49 21.03 4.97
C GLY A 130 -7.72 19.88 3.98
N TYR A 131 -6.86 19.69 2.99
CA TYR A 131 -6.98 18.63 1.97
C TYR A 131 -7.12 17.24 2.59
N LEU A 132 -6.27 16.91 3.57
CA LEU A 132 -6.29 15.59 4.21
C LEU A 132 -7.60 15.32 4.95
N ASN A 133 -8.15 16.32 5.63
CA ASN A 133 -9.45 16.21 6.29
C ASN A 133 -10.58 15.99 5.27
N ALA A 134 -10.52 16.68 4.12
CA ALA A 134 -11.53 16.55 3.06
C ALA A 134 -11.57 15.15 2.44
N ILE A 135 -10.44 14.44 2.41
CA ILE A 135 -10.37 13.04 1.93
C ILE A 135 -10.51 12.00 3.04
N GLY A 136 -10.76 12.41 4.29
CA GLY A 136 -10.90 11.52 5.44
C GLY A 136 -9.59 10.94 5.97
N ALA A 137 -8.44 11.46 5.55
CA ALA A 137 -7.14 11.03 6.06
C ALA A 137 -6.85 11.63 7.45
N MET A 138 -6.08 10.90 8.24
CA MET A 138 -5.73 11.27 9.61
C MET A 138 -4.27 11.63 9.73
N GLN A 139 -3.96 12.69 10.48
CA GLN A 139 -2.61 13.13 10.77
C GLN A 139 -2.22 12.82 12.21
N ALA A 140 -1.00 12.33 12.37
CA ALA A 140 -0.36 12.14 13.66
C ALA A 140 0.14 13.45 14.26
N ARG A 141 0.36 13.44 15.57
CA ARG A 141 1.19 14.43 16.25
C ARG A 141 2.65 14.08 16.01
N ASN A 142 3.41 15.01 15.44
CA ASN A 142 4.84 14.91 15.19
C ASN A 142 5.66 15.17 16.48
N ASP A 143 6.98 15.06 16.40
CA ASP A 143 7.85 15.25 17.56
C ASP A 143 8.08 16.73 17.91
N TRP A 144 7.66 17.67 17.07
CA TRP A 144 7.55 19.09 17.45
C TRP A 144 6.35 19.36 18.39
N GLY A 145 5.45 18.36 18.53
CA GLY A 145 4.23 18.47 19.36
C GLY A 145 2.98 18.89 18.58
N ASP A 146 3.11 19.24 17.30
CA ASP A 146 2.00 19.67 16.44
C ASP A 146 1.37 18.48 15.69
N THR A 147 0.07 18.54 15.41
CA THR A 147 -0.57 17.59 14.49
C THR A 147 -0.30 18.02 13.06
N GLY A 148 0.29 17.10 12.25
CA GLY A 148 0.60 17.35 10.86
C GLY A 148 2.10 17.44 10.57
N TYR A 149 2.45 18.15 9.49
CA TYR A 149 3.82 18.31 9.04
C TYR A 149 4.58 19.33 9.87
N GLY A 150 5.76 18.96 10.32
CA GLY A 150 6.75 19.87 10.90
C GLY A 150 8.09 19.65 10.21
N GLY A 151 8.56 20.64 9.47
CA GLY A 151 9.72 20.52 8.60
C GLY A 151 11.05 20.24 9.33
N PRO A 152 12.10 19.90 8.59
CA PRO A 152 13.46 19.76 9.11
C PRO A 152 13.98 21.01 9.79
N CYS A 153 14.59 20.84 10.98
CA CYS A 153 15.34 21.89 11.68
C CYS A 153 16.36 21.23 12.64
N PRO A 154 17.39 20.54 12.12
CA PRO A 154 18.38 19.87 12.96
C PRO A 154 19.24 20.90 13.72
N PRO A 155 19.93 20.49 14.79
CA PRO A 155 20.99 21.29 15.37
C PRO A 155 22.05 21.65 14.32
N PRO A 156 22.76 22.80 14.46
CA PRO A 156 23.90 23.12 13.60
C PRO A 156 24.94 22.00 13.62
N GLY A 157 25.46 21.62 12.46
CA GLY A 157 26.49 20.56 12.40
C GLY A 157 26.39 19.70 11.16
N LYS A 158 26.23 18.39 11.33
CA LYS A 158 26.17 17.42 10.23
C LYS A 158 24.83 17.47 9.52
N PRO A 159 24.78 17.17 8.20
CA PRO A 159 23.52 16.99 7.52
C PRO A 159 22.75 15.78 8.07
N HIS A 160 21.45 15.93 8.26
CA HIS A 160 20.53 14.84 8.58
C HIS A 160 19.84 14.32 7.34
N ARG A 161 19.46 13.04 7.35
CA ARG A 161 18.70 12.37 6.30
C ARG A 161 17.25 12.22 6.74
N TYR A 162 16.36 12.62 5.85
CA TYR A 162 14.91 12.55 6.05
C TYR A 162 14.34 11.55 5.06
N ILE A 163 13.76 10.47 5.58
CA ILE A 163 13.15 9.43 4.76
C ILE A 163 11.68 9.78 4.59
N VAL A 164 11.29 10.07 3.37
CA VAL A 164 9.88 10.26 2.97
C VAL A 164 9.39 8.95 2.39
N THR A 165 8.38 8.34 3.01
CA THR A 165 7.88 7.01 2.61
C THR A 165 6.39 7.04 2.37
N VAL A 166 5.94 6.43 1.28
CA VAL A 166 4.55 6.04 1.06
C VAL A 166 4.41 4.54 1.29
N PHE A 167 3.35 4.15 1.98
CA PHE A 167 2.99 2.76 2.26
C PHE A 167 1.66 2.42 1.61
N ALA A 168 1.58 1.27 0.95
CA ALA A 168 0.34 0.65 0.52
C ALA A 168 -0.12 -0.34 1.60
N LEU A 169 -1.36 -0.22 2.07
CA LEU A 169 -1.87 -0.95 3.22
C LEU A 169 -3.01 -1.90 2.85
N ASN A 170 -3.10 -3.04 3.51
CA ASN A 170 -4.14 -4.04 3.33
C ASN A 170 -5.45 -3.74 4.10
N THR A 171 -5.51 -2.62 4.81
CA THR A 171 -6.68 -2.17 5.57
C THR A 171 -7.03 -0.72 5.22
N ALA A 172 -8.30 -0.36 5.31
CA ALA A 172 -8.76 1.03 5.21
C ALA A 172 -8.78 1.72 6.59
N ASP A 173 -8.84 0.95 7.67
CA ASP A 173 -8.93 1.43 9.04
C ASP A 173 -7.77 0.89 9.87
N LEU A 174 -6.89 1.78 10.31
CA LEU A 174 -5.79 1.48 11.22
C LEU A 174 -6.19 1.60 12.70
N ARG A 175 -7.48 1.87 13.02
CA ARG A 175 -7.99 2.06 14.38
C ARG A 175 -7.22 3.13 15.17
N LEU A 176 -6.70 4.12 14.47
CA LEU A 176 -6.00 5.25 15.02
C LEU A 176 -6.90 6.48 15.02
N GLY A 177 -6.73 7.36 16.00
CA GLY A 177 -7.34 8.69 16.01
C GLY A 177 -6.33 9.74 15.54
N SER A 178 -6.82 10.81 14.92
CA SER A 178 -6.01 11.99 14.62
C SER A 178 -5.35 12.55 15.90
N GLY A 179 -4.14 13.09 15.78
CA GLY A 179 -3.38 13.65 16.90
C GLY A 179 -2.72 12.64 17.84
N ARG A 180 -2.87 11.33 17.61
CA ARG A 180 -2.01 10.32 18.26
C ARG A 180 -0.58 10.51 17.80
N HIS A 181 0.38 10.12 18.64
CA HIS A 181 1.81 10.26 18.34
C HIS A 181 2.21 9.44 17.09
N ALA A 182 3.11 9.97 16.27
CA ALA A 182 3.53 9.36 15.00
C ALA A 182 4.10 7.95 15.16
N LEU A 183 4.76 7.64 16.27
CA LEU A 183 5.25 6.28 16.57
C LEU A 183 4.10 5.24 16.59
N MET A 184 2.91 5.62 17.04
CA MET A 184 1.75 4.71 17.01
C MET A 184 1.24 4.49 15.59
N PHE A 185 1.30 5.53 14.75
CA PHE A 185 1.01 5.40 13.32
C PHE A 185 2.00 4.45 12.65
N ASP A 186 3.30 4.60 12.94
CA ASP A 186 4.33 3.73 12.38
C ASP A 186 4.10 2.26 12.72
N HIS A 187 3.76 1.94 13.96
CA HIS A 187 3.47 0.57 14.38
C HIS A 187 2.32 -0.05 13.57
N GLU A 188 1.18 0.65 13.48
CA GLU A 188 0.00 0.15 12.78
C GLU A 188 0.22 0.10 11.25
N ILE A 189 0.91 1.10 10.69
CA ILE A 189 1.28 1.14 9.27
C ILE A 189 2.13 -0.07 8.90
N ASN A 190 3.18 -0.37 9.69
CA ASN A 190 4.07 -1.49 9.41
C ASN A 190 3.37 -2.85 9.57
N THR A 191 2.39 -2.96 10.48
CA THR A 191 1.59 -4.18 10.66
C THR A 191 0.67 -4.45 9.45
N ALA A 192 0.15 -3.40 8.81
CA ALA A 192 -0.78 -3.49 7.68
C ALA A 192 -0.12 -3.37 6.30
N MET A 193 1.20 -3.21 6.24
CA MET A 193 1.94 -2.90 5.02
C MET A 193 1.93 -4.05 4.01
N LEU A 194 1.55 -3.75 2.76
CA LEU A 194 1.75 -4.60 1.58
C LEU A 194 3.06 -4.27 0.85
N ALA A 195 3.36 -2.98 0.72
CA ALA A 195 4.56 -2.47 0.07
C ALA A 195 4.84 -1.04 0.52
N LYS A 196 6.09 -0.60 0.30
CA LYS A 196 6.49 0.80 0.51
C LYS A 196 7.42 1.29 -0.59
N ALA A 197 7.45 2.61 -0.78
CA ALA A 197 8.41 3.30 -1.65
C ALA A 197 8.88 4.58 -0.94
N SER A 198 10.17 4.92 -1.09
CA SER A 198 10.77 6.02 -0.33
C SER A 198 11.64 6.91 -1.21
N LEU A 199 11.78 8.16 -0.76
CA LEU A 199 12.79 9.12 -1.17
C LEU A 199 13.60 9.51 0.07
N THR A 200 14.92 9.76 -0.12
CA THR A 200 15.77 10.28 0.93
C THR A 200 16.20 11.69 0.56
N VAL A 201 15.97 12.65 1.43
CA VAL A 201 16.46 14.03 1.26
C VAL A 201 17.32 14.42 2.45
N THR A 202 18.13 15.45 2.27
CA THR A 202 19.04 15.91 3.32
C THR A 202 18.79 17.36 3.69
N TYR A 203 19.13 17.73 4.93
CA TYR A 203 19.19 19.12 5.35
C TYR A 203 20.27 19.29 6.43
N GLN A 204 20.97 20.41 6.35
CA GLN A 204 21.98 20.85 7.32
C GLN A 204 21.70 22.32 7.65
N ARG A 205 21.81 22.65 8.91
CA ARG A 205 21.75 24.03 9.40
C ARG A 205 23.14 24.56 9.71
#